data_c27041b91275a790467036f88652e28d
#
_entry.id   c27041b91275a790467036f88652e28d
#
_cell.length_a   1.000
_cell.length_b   1.000
_cell.length_c   1.000
_cell.angle_alpha   90.00
_cell.angle_beta   90.00
_cell.angle_gamma   90.00
#
_symmetry.space_group_name_H-M   'P 1'
#
loop_
_entity.id
_entity.type
_entity.pdbx_description
1 polymer ?
#
loop_
_entity_poly.entity_id
_entity_poly.type
_entity_poly.pdbx_seq_one_letter_code
_entity_poly.pdbx_strand_id
1 'polypeptide(L)'
;MADAQVMGPVNGGVGVLMSGLDYERTVLAGIQLGIMQACLDVVLPYIRERKQFGQAIGGFQLMQAKVADMYVALNSARAYVYAVARACDSGKTTRFDAAGAILLASENAVKTSLEAIQALGGAGYTKEWPVERFARDAKLYDIGAGTNEIRRFLIGRELIGA
;
A
#
# COMPACT_ATOMS: atom_id res chain seq x y z
N MET A 1 18.70 -18.46 -29.51
CA MET A 1 17.99 -18.86 -28.28
C MET A 1 17.32 -20.18 -28.56
N ALA A 2 17.51 -21.19 -27.71
CA ALA A 2 16.86 -22.49 -27.93
C ALA A 2 15.36 -22.36 -27.64
N ASP A 3 14.51 -23.09 -28.40
CA ASP A 3 13.06 -23.03 -28.26
C ASP A 3 12.58 -23.31 -26.82
N ALA A 4 13.31 -24.18 -26.08
CA ALA A 4 13.05 -24.45 -24.67
C ALA A 4 13.27 -23.25 -23.71
N GLN A 5 13.85 -22.15 -24.20
CA GLN A 5 14.06 -20.90 -23.45
C GLN A 5 13.04 -19.83 -23.79
N VAL A 6 12.08 -20.12 -24.65
CA VAL A 6 11.01 -19.19 -25.05
C VAL A 6 9.79 -19.43 -24.14
N MET A 7 9.38 -18.39 -23.44
CA MET A 7 8.19 -18.43 -22.58
C MET A 7 6.94 -18.09 -23.42
N GLY A 8 6.06 -19.05 -23.58
CA GLY A 8 4.83 -18.90 -24.37
C GLY A 8 5.08 -18.90 -25.91
N PRO A 9 4.08 -18.56 -26.69
CA PRO A 9 4.20 -18.54 -28.15
C PRO A 9 5.08 -17.40 -28.64
N VAL A 10 5.77 -17.59 -29.77
CA VAL A 10 6.54 -16.53 -30.43
C VAL A 10 5.60 -15.37 -30.76
N ASN A 11 6.02 -14.13 -30.45
CA ASN A 11 5.23 -12.89 -30.51
C ASN A 11 4.07 -12.80 -29.49
N GLY A 12 3.96 -13.74 -28.54
CA GLY A 12 2.93 -13.75 -27.50
C GLY A 12 3.32 -13.08 -26.19
N GLY A 13 4.44 -12.37 -26.11
CA GLY A 13 5.00 -11.80 -24.87
C GLY A 13 4.05 -10.88 -24.11
N VAL A 14 3.20 -10.11 -24.82
CA VAL A 14 2.17 -9.29 -24.18
C VAL A 14 1.17 -10.14 -23.40
N GLY A 15 0.74 -11.27 -23.96
CA GLY A 15 -0.16 -12.21 -23.27
C GLY A 15 0.48 -12.80 -22.01
N VAL A 16 1.76 -13.18 -22.08
CA VAL A 16 2.52 -13.66 -20.93
C VAL A 16 2.61 -12.61 -19.81
N LEU A 17 2.95 -11.36 -20.19
CA LEU A 17 3.01 -10.25 -19.22
C LEU A 17 1.65 -9.99 -18.56
N MET A 18 0.60 -9.89 -19.36
CA MET A 18 -0.75 -9.55 -18.85
C MET A 18 -1.33 -10.64 -17.95
N SER A 19 -0.98 -11.92 -18.17
CA SER A 19 -1.46 -13.03 -17.34
C SER A 19 -0.96 -12.98 -15.89
N GLY A 20 0.20 -12.35 -15.65
CA GLY A 20 0.79 -12.22 -14.31
C GLY A 20 0.35 -10.97 -13.54
N LEU A 21 -0.15 -9.92 -14.24
CA LEU A 21 -0.36 -8.61 -13.63
C LEU A 21 -1.39 -8.60 -12.49
N ASP A 22 -2.41 -9.43 -12.52
CA ASP A 22 -3.44 -9.45 -11.48
C ASP A 22 -2.90 -10.06 -10.18
N TYR A 23 -2.07 -11.10 -10.30
CA TYR A 23 -1.33 -11.67 -9.15
C TYR A 23 -0.28 -10.70 -8.63
N GLU A 24 0.50 -10.08 -9.51
CA GLU A 24 1.52 -9.09 -9.15
C GLU A 24 0.89 -7.95 -8.34
N ARG A 25 -0.19 -7.34 -8.82
CA ARG A 25 -0.88 -6.25 -8.13
C ARG A 25 -1.37 -6.65 -6.75
N THR A 26 -1.92 -7.86 -6.63
CA THR A 26 -2.41 -8.38 -5.35
C THR A 26 -1.27 -8.59 -4.36
N VAL A 27 -0.16 -9.18 -4.80
CA VAL A 27 1.03 -9.42 -3.95
C VAL A 27 1.68 -8.09 -3.53
N LEU A 28 1.84 -7.15 -4.46
CA LEU A 28 2.42 -5.83 -4.18
C LEU A 28 1.56 -5.02 -3.19
N ALA A 29 0.24 -5.21 -3.19
CA ALA A 29 -0.63 -4.60 -2.18
C ALA A 29 -0.28 -5.04 -0.75
N GLY A 30 0.23 -6.26 -0.56
CA GLY A 30 0.71 -6.76 0.73
C GLY A 30 1.90 -5.98 1.30
N ILE A 31 2.79 -5.49 0.45
CA ILE A 31 3.94 -4.65 0.87
C ILE A 31 3.43 -3.35 1.53
N GLN A 32 2.37 -2.76 0.99
CA GLN A 32 1.77 -1.54 1.51
C GLN A 32 1.17 -1.75 2.91
N LEU A 33 0.57 -2.92 3.16
CA LEU A 33 0.12 -3.30 4.50
C LEU A 33 1.29 -3.37 5.48
N GLY A 34 2.43 -3.91 5.06
CA GLY A 34 3.65 -3.94 5.85
C GLY A 34 4.18 -2.54 6.20
N ILE A 35 4.18 -1.62 5.24
CA ILE A 35 4.59 -0.22 5.48
C ILE A 35 3.66 0.47 6.49
N MET A 36 2.35 0.33 6.33
CA MET A 36 1.38 0.92 7.27
C MET A 36 1.52 0.34 8.68
N GLN A 37 1.74 -0.97 8.80
CA GLN A 37 2.00 -1.61 10.09
C GLN A 37 3.29 -1.08 10.72
N ALA A 38 4.38 -1.03 9.96
CA ALA A 38 5.66 -0.50 10.44
C ALA A 38 5.57 0.97 10.89
N CYS A 39 4.75 1.79 10.22
CA CYS A 39 4.47 3.15 10.68
C CYS A 39 3.83 3.17 12.08
N LEU A 40 2.82 2.33 12.33
CA LEU A 40 2.19 2.22 13.64
C LEU A 40 3.15 1.69 14.70
N ASP A 41 3.99 0.71 14.36
CA ASP A 41 4.97 0.11 15.28
C ASP A 41 6.03 1.14 15.73
N VAL A 42 6.32 2.14 14.90
CA VAL A 42 7.22 3.27 15.27
C VAL A 42 6.46 4.36 16.02
N VAL A 43 5.28 4.75 15.55
CA VAL A 43 4.53 5.89 16.12
C VAL A 43 4.03 5.59 17.54
N LEU A 44 3.45 4.41 17.75
CA LEU A 44 2.80 4.10 19.04
C LEU A 44 3.74 4.17 20.27
N PRO A 45 4.94 3.55 20.26
CA PRO A 45 5.86 3.72 21.39
C PRO A 45 6.37 5.17 21.49
N TYR A 46 6.71 5.82 20.37
CA TYR A 46 7.22 7.19 20.37
C TYR A 46 6.26 8.16 21.06
N ILE A 47 4.97 8.15 20.70
CA ILE A 47 3.99 9.08 21.27
C ILE A 47 3.66 8.81 22.73
N ARG A 48 3.92 7.59 23.23
CA ARG A 48 3.78 7.23 24.66
C ARG A 48 4.93 7.76 25.52
N GLU A 49 6.12 7.85 24.94
CA GLU A 49 7.34 8.26 25.65
C GLU A 49 7.64 9.76 25.51
N ARG A 50 7.47 10.31 24.31
CA ARG A 50 7.75 11.72 24.01
C ARG A 50 6.80 12.62 24.79
N LYS A 51 7.36 13.54 25.57
CA LYS A 51 6.59 14.51 26.36
C LYS A 51 6.71 15.92 25.80
N GLN A 52 5.61 16.64 25.76
CA GLN A 52 5.50 18.07 25.52
C GLN A 52 4.33 18.64 26.32
N PHE A 53 4.41 19.91 26.71
CA PHE A 53 3.37 20.58 27.50
C PHE A 53 2.97 19.81 28.76
N GLY A 54 3.97 19.19 29.42
CA GLY A 54 3.79 18.49 30.71
C GLY A 54 3.26 17.07 30.64
N GLN A 55 2.96 16.51 29.45
CA GLN A 55 2.43 15.15 29.31
C GLN A 55 2.99 14.43 28.07
N ALA A 56 2.75 13.11 28.00
CA ALA A 56 3.02 12.34 26.78
C ALA A 56 2.17 12.87 25.61
N ILE A 57 2.79 12.99 24.42
CA ILE A 57 2.09 13.58 23.27
C ILE A 57 0.91 12.71 22.79
N GLY A 58 0.91 11.41 23.07
CA GLY A 58 -0.22 10.51 22.83
C GLY A 58 -1.48 10.85 23.65
N GLY A 59 -1.37 11.69 24.70
CA GLY A 59 -2.51 12.19 25.45
C GLY A 59 -3.32 13.28 24.75
N PHE A 60 -2.78 13.89 23.69
CA PHE A 60 -3.48 14.95 22.95
C PHE A 60 -4.48 14.35 21.95
N GLN A 61 -5.71 14.89 21.92
CA GLN A 61 -6.79 14.40 21.05
C GLN A 61 -6.43 14.41 19.57
N LEU A 62 -5.70 15.42 19.08
CA LEU A 62 -5.25 15.48 17.68
C LEU A 62 -4.26 14.36 17.34
N MET A 63 -3.44 13.91 18.30
CA MET A 63 -2.56 12.76 18.12
C MET A 63 -3.35 11.45 18.12
N GLN A 64 -4.34 11.33 19.01
CA GLN A 64 -5.24 10.17 19.05
C GLN A 64 -6.02 10.02 17.74
N ALA A 65 -6.51 11.13 17.17
CA ALA A 65 -7.19 11.13 15.86
C ALA A 65 -6.27 10.60 14.75
N LYS A 66 -5.00 11.03 14.67
CA LYS A 66 -4.03 10.52 13.70
C LYS A 66 -3.84 9.01 13.80
N VAL A 67 -3.66 8.50 15.01
CA VAL A 67 -3.49 7.06 15.25
C VAL A 67 -4.76 6.28 14.86
N ALA A 68 -5.93 6.80 15.15
CA ALA A 68 -7.20 6.20 14.75
C ALA A 68 -7.31 6.11 13.23
N ASP A 69 -6.99 7.20 12.51
CA ASP A 69 -7.01 7.22 11.03
C ASP A 69 -6.00 6.23 10.43
N MET A 70 -4.77 6.17 10.96
CA MET A 70 -3.76 5.20 10.54
C MET A 70 -4.24 3.75 10.76
N TYR A 71 -4.85 3.46 11.88
CA TYR A 71 -5.40 2.14 12.21
C TYR A 71 -6.53 1.73 11.27
N VAL A 72 -7.46 2.65 11.00
CA VAL A 72 -8.59 2.41 10.09
C VAL A 72 -8.09 2.21 8.66
N ALA A 73 -7.13 3.03 8.20
CA ALA A 73 -6.54 2.91 6.87
C ALA A 73 -5.87 1.53 6.67
N LEU A 74 -5.09 1.08 7.64
CA LEU A 74 -4.46 -0.24 7.60
C LEU A 74 -5.49 -1.38 7.55
N ASN A 75 -6.48 -1.36 8.45
CA ASN A 75 -7.41 -2.50 8.57
C ASN A 75 -8.42 -2.56 7.43
N SER A 76 -8.87 -1.43 6.89
CA SER A 76 -9.70 -1.42 5.68
C SER A 76 -8.94 -1.97 4.46
N ALA A 77 -7.71 -1.53 4.26
CA ALA A 77 -6.86 -2.05 3.19
C ALA A 77 -6.56 -3.55 3.39
N ARG A 78 -6.24 -3.98 4.62
CA ARG A 78 -5.97 -5.38 4.95
C ARG A 78 -7.16 -6.29 4.64
N ALA A 79 -8.36 -5.88 5.02
CA ALA A 79 -9.58 -6.65 4.75
C ALA A 79 -9.78 -6.85 3.24
N TYR A 80 -9.64 -5.79 2.46
CA TYR A 80 -9.81 -5.86 1.01
C TYR A 80 -8.69 -6.66 0.33
N VAL A 81 -7.43 -6.37 0.63
CA VAL A 81 -6.28 -7.09 0.05
C VAL A 81 -6.37 -8.60 0.34
N TYR A 82 -6.71 -9.00 1.56
CA TYR A 82 -6.85 -10.42 1.90
C TYR A 82 -8.06 -11.08 1.23
N ALA A 83 -9.15 -10.35 1.00
CA ALA A 83 -10.28 -10.86 0.25
C ALA A 83 -9.86 -11.15 -1.21
N VAL A 84 -9.16 -10.21 -1.85
CA VAL A 84 -8.65 -10.38 -3.22
C VAL A 84 -7.59 -11.48 -3.31
N ALA A 85 -6.68 -11.57 -2.32
CA ALA A 85 -5.67 -12.64 -2.27
C ALA A 85 -6.32 -14.03 -2.22
N ARG A 86 -7.33 -14.23 -1.37
CA ARG A 86 -8.09 -15.49 -1.33
C ARG A 86 -8.83 -15.79 -2.65
N ALA A 87 -9.30 -14.75 -3.33
CA ALA A 87 -9.88 -14.91 -4.66
C ALA A 87 -8.84 -15.33 -5.70
N CYS A 88 -7.61 -14.80 -5.63
CA CYS A 88 -6.48 -15.25 -6.45
C CYS A 88 -6.17 -16.73 -6.24
N ASP A 89 -6.07 -17.20 -4.98
CA ASP A 89 -5.79 -18.59 -4.65
C ASP A 89 -6.83 -19.56 -5.23
N SER A 90 -8.09 -19.11 -5.34
CA SER A 90 -9.21 -19.88 -5.90
C SER A 90 -9.41 -19.67 -7.41
N GLY A 91 -8.54 -18.88 -8.08
CA GLY A 91 -8.68 -18.55 -9.49
C GLY A 91 -9.89 -17.67 -9.84
N LYS A 92 -10.45 -16.98 -8.84
CA LYS A 92 -11.67 -16.15 -8.99
C LYS A 92 -11.41 -14.64 -8.94
N THR A 93 -10.14 -14.22 -8.91
CA THR A 93 -9.84 -12.81 -8.90
C THR A 93 -10.19 -12.16 -10.24
N THR A 94 -10.59 -10.90 -10.18
CA THR A 94 -10.82 -10.08 -11.36
C THR A 94 -9.72 -9.05 -11.50
N ARG A 95 -9.51 -8.58 -12.73
CA ARG A 95 -8.52 -7.54 -13.03
C ARG A 95 -8.81 -6.25 -12.26
N PHE A 96 -10.07 -5.87 -12.12
CA PHE A 96 -10.46 -4.65 -11.40
C PHE A 96 -10.36 -4.83 -9.89
N ASP A 97 -10.58 -6.02 -9.32
CA ASP A 97 -10.36 -6.28 -7.90
C ASP A 97 -8.89 -6.19 -7.52
N ALA A 98 -8.01 -6.83 -8.32
CA ALA A 98 -6.57 -6.74 -8.11
C ALA A 98 -6.06 -5.28 -8.22
N ALA A 99 -6.56 -4.53 -9.21
CA ALA A 99 -6.24 -3.11 -9.35
C ALA A 99 -6.78 -2.27 -8.18
N GLY A 100 -7.98 -2.57 -7.70
CA GLY A 100 -8.61 -1.91 -6.55
C GLY A 100 -7.85 -2.14 -5.25
N ALA A 101 -7.39 -3.38 -5.01
CA ALA A 101 -6.64 -3.73 -3.81
C ALA A 101 -5.33 -2.93 -3.70
N ILE A 102 -4.53 -2.90 -4.77
CA ILE A 102 -3.28 -2.12 -4.76
C ILE A 102 -3.54 -0.61 -4.78
N LEU A 103 -4.59 -0.12 -5.44
CA LEU A 103 -4.96 1.30 -5.43
C LEU A 103 -5.27 1.77 -4.02
N LEU A 104 -6.16 1.07 -3.31
CA LEU A 104 -6.52 1.41 -1.93
C LEU A 104 -5.32 1.31 -1.00
N ALA A 105 -4.54 0.23 -1.10
CA ALA A 105 -3.40 -0.01 -0.21
C ALA A 105 -2.30 1.03 -0.41
N SER A 106 -1.97 1.41 -1.66
CA SER A 106 -0.90 2.37 -1.94
C SER A 106 -1.26 3.78 -1.46
N GLU A 107 -2.47 4.27 -1.72
CA GLU A 107 -2.91 5.59 -1.24
C GLU A 107 -2.96 5.65 0.28
N ASN A 108 -3.48 4.60 0.93
CA ASN A 108 -3.49 4.52 2.39
C ASN A 108 -2.07 4.45 2.98
N ALA A 109 -1.13 3.75 2.33
CA ALA A 109 0.24 3.67 2.80
C ALA A 109 0.96 5.02 2.70
N VAL A 110 0.80 5.74 1.59
CA VAL A 110 1.35 7.11 1.45
C VAL A 110 0.78 8.02 2.52
N LYS A 111 -0.54 8.04 2.70
CA LYS A 111 -1.18 8.86 3.74
C LYS A 111 -0.68 8.49 5.13
N THR A 112 -0.65 7.20 5.47
CA THR A 112 -0.22 6.70 6.78
C THR A 112 1.24 7.03 7.06
N SER A 113 2.12 6.91 6.07
CA SER A 113 3.55 7.22 6.25
C SER A 113 3.81 8.71 6.44
N LEU A 114 3.07 9.58 5.75
CA LEU A 114 3.13 11.03 5.98
C LEU A 114 2.60 11.41 7.37
N GLU A 115 1.52 10.77 7.84
CA GLU A 115 1.02 10.96 9.20
C GLU A 115 2.00 10.44 10.26
N ALA A 116 2.76 9.38 9.97
CA ALA A 116 3.82 8.90 10.85
C ALA A 116 4.96 9.92 10.98
N ILE A 117 5.40 10.53 9.87
CA ILE A 117 6.36 11.64 9.89
C ILE A 117 5.82 12.79 10.75
N GLN A 118 4.57 13.17 10.51
CA GLN A 118 3.92 14.27 11.23
C GLN A 118 3.79 13.99 12.72
N ALA A 119 3.48 12.74 13.11
CA ALA A 119 3.37 12.34 14.51
C ALA A 119 4.70 12.41 15.27
N LEU A 120 5.83 12.13 14.60
CA LEU A 120 7.17 12.26 15.16
C LEU A 120 7.69 13.71 15.12
N GLY A 121 7.05 14.59 14.36
CA GLY A 121 7.50 15.99 14.19
C GLY A 121 8.87 16.06 13.52
N GLY A 122 9.74 16.97 14.00
CA GLY A 122 11.08 17.12 13.44
C GLY A 122 11.92 15.84 13.41
N ALA A 123 11.76 14.96 14.39
CA ALA A 123 12.42 13.65 14.42
C ALA A 123 12.01 12.77 13.23
N GLY A 124 10.75 12.78 12.84
CA GLY A 124 10.24 12.01 11.71
C GLY A 124 10.76 12.47 10.35
N TYR A 125 11.26 13.70 10.25
CA TYR A 125 11.85 14.26 9.04
C TYR A 125 13.31 13.83 8.83
N THR A 126 13.99 13.40 9.88
CA THR A 126 15.41 13.02 9.84
C THR A 126 15.58 11.53 9.49
N LYS A 127 16.77 11.16 9.02
CA LYS A 127 17.11 9.76 8.70
C LYS A 127 17.36 8.87 9.93
N GLU A 128 17.34 9.45 11.12
CA GLU A 128 17.46 8.71 12.37
C GLU A 128 16.23 7.82 12.65
N TRP A 129 15.09 8.20 12.09
CA TRP A 129 13.84 7.45 12.17
C TRP A 129 13.43 6.89 10.81
N PRO A 130 12.93 5.66 10.73
CA PRO A 130 12.65 5.01 9.45
C PRO A 130 11.43 5.56 8.71
N VAL A 131 10.60 6.39 9.34
CA VAL A 131 9.32 6.84 8.77
C VAL A 131 9.48 7.70 7.52
N GLU A 132 10.59 8.47 7.39
CA GLU A 132 10.89 9.23 6.18
C GLU A 132 11.13 8.30 4.98
N ARG A 133 11.80 7.16 5.21
CA ARG A 133 12.02 6.14 4.18
C ARG A 133 10.70 5.45 3.82
N PHE A 134 9.87 5.12 4.81
CA PHE A 134 8.57 4.50 4.56
C PHE A 134 7.69 5.36 3.64
N ALA A 135 7.76 6.69 3.75
CA ALA A 135 7.02 7.58 2.84
C ALA A 135 7.53 7.48 1.39
N ARG A 136 8.84 7.41 1.18
CA ARG A 136 9.42 7.22 -0.16
C ARG A 136 9.11 5.83 -0.72
N ASP A 137 9.21 4.79 0.11
CA ASP A 137 8.91 3.42 -0.27
C ASP A 137 7.42 3.25 -0.60
N ALA A 138 6.51 3.85 0.19
CA ALA A 138 5.08 3.86 -0.10
C ALA A 138 4.77 4.56 -1.43
N LYS A 139 5.41 5.70 -1.70
CA LYS A 139 5.18 6.48 -2.93
C LYS A 139 5.56 5.73 -4.20
N LEU A 140 6.54 4.82 -4.13
CA LEU A 140 6.90 3.99 -5.28
C LEU A 140 5.69 3.24 -5.83
N TYR A 141 4.80 2.78 -4.98
CA TYR A 141 3.66 1.95 -5.37
C TYR A 141 2.42 2.73 -5.85
N ASP A 142 2.41 4.03 -5.69
CA ASP A 142 1.46 4.88 -6.45
C ASP A 142 1.78 4.89 -7.94
N ILE A 143 3.01 4.52 -8.30
CA ILE A 143 3.58 4.62 -9.65
C ILE A 143 3.86 3.22 -10.23
N GLY A 144 4.48 2.34 -9.46
CA GLY A 144 4.93 1.01 -9.88
C GLY A 144 3.78 0.04 -10.17
N ALA A 145 3.99 -0.91 -11.08
CA ALA A 145 2.98 -1.87 -11.56
C ALA A 145 1.72 -1.20 -12.18
N GLY A 146 1.92 -0.05 -12.81
CA GLY A 146 0.90 0.86 -13.32
C GLY A 146 0.50 1.90 -12.29
N THR A 147 0.41 3.16 -12.73
CA THR A 147 0.09 4.27 -11.81
C THR A 147 -1.33 4.17 -11.27
N ASN A 148 -1.60 4.88 -10.17
CA ASN A 148 -2.95 4.92 -9.59
C ASN A 148 -4.00 5.47 -10.58
N GLU A 149 -3.61 6.34 -11.50
CA GLU A 149 -4.48 6.83 -12.58
C GLU A 149 -4.84 5.70 -13.56
N ILE A 150 -3.87 4.88 -13.96
CA ILE A 150 -4.09 3.72 -14.83
C ILE A 150 -4.97 2.67 -14.13
N ARG A 151 -4.79 2.46 -12.83
CA ARG A 151 -5.65 1.55 -12.05
C ARG A 151 -7.10 2.03 -12.03
N ARG A 152 -7.33 3.33 -11.80
CA ARG A 152 -8.66 3.95 -11.87
C ARG A 152 -9.29 3.83 -13.24
N PHE A 153 -8.50 4.13 -14.28
CA PHE A 153 -8.95 3.99 -15.67
C PHE A 153 -9.37 2.55 -15.97
N LEU A 154 -8.56 1.58 -15.57
CA LEU A 154 -8.83 0.16 -15.79
C LEU A 154 -10.12 -0.27 -15.06
N ILE A 155 -10.26 0.06 -13.78
CA ILE A 155 -11.45 -0.26 -12.99
C ILE A 155 -12.70 0.37 -13.62
N GLY A 156 -12.65 1.67 -13.95
CA GLY A 156 -13.78 2.39 -14.53
C GLY A 156 -14.22 1.79 -15.86
N ARG A 157 -13.26 1.52 -16.77
CA ARG A 157 -13.53 0.92 -18.06
C ARG A 157 -14.19 -0.46 -17.95
N GLU A 158 -13.64 -1.34 -17.11
CA GLU A 158 -14.18 -2.69 -16.94
C GLU A 158 -15.60 -2.67 -16.36
N LEU A 159 -15.87 -1.77 -15.40
CA LEU A 159 -17.19 -1.65 -14.77
C LEU A 159 -18.27 -1.08 -15.71
N ILE A 160 -17.91 -0.18 -16.62
CA ILE A 160 -18.84 0.40 -17.59
C ILE A 160 -18.93 -0.39 -18.90
N GLY A 161 -18.10 -1.43 -19.08
CA GLY A 161 -18.09 -2.25 -20.27
C GLY A 161 -17.54 -1.56 -21.54
N ALA A 162 -16.57 -0.64 -21.39
CA ALA A 162 -15.98 0.16 -22.46
C ALA A 162 -14.62 -0.38 -22.93
#